data_670ddc712ca125a928c429d7289c3f10
#
_entry.id   670ddc712ca125a928c429d7289c3f10
#
_cell.length_a   1.000
_cell.length_b   1.000
_cell.length_c   1.000
_cell.angle_alpha   90.00
_cell.angle_beta   90.00
_cell.angle_gamma   90.00
#
_symmetry.space_group_name_H-M   'P 1'
#
loop_
_entity.id
_entity.type
_entity.pdbx_description
1 polymer ?
#
loop_
_entity_poly.entity_id
_entity_poly.type
_entity_poly.pdbx_seq_one_letter_code
_entity_poly.pdbx_strand_id
1 'polypeptide(L)'
;MVAAGDQEHGRRGMTVAPVSLASASLFVACQTVDVSFSGDGAGAGSSGGLNWGQQHILGAIRNLGSSMNMCAVRELPPTAIVADFAEELRFYLNRFQAMRTLLRFSADHPPIQVVHATGTVPLQILDLAADADDAAASAALTALVAEHEQHSFDDEHEFPIRMVLIRRAGILTHLLTVLNHFATDGAGAFAMYEDFLNRDPVTGLARGPVPIHPLDLTAQQATAAGRRQSDASLRYWEKQLAALPTRRPTAAVPEPGSRYRRASLRSVPLLLGATRIAHRLDCDVSAVLLGLFATALARLTGEQQIAAQMLVSNRFRPGMANIVGNVSQSGLFVMDVADTTVDDVIERAQRAVTRTYKYAYFDLEQWKALLASVERERGEELALCYYNDRPSQRGGTAPGTQPSAETVAAAAAQTAPIVWTELPFFNERLMVTIDSPPDDDEAVTVLVSADSWHVPRKDMEELARTMESLAVAAACDPATLTGVAAVVEAAG
;
A
#
# COMPACT_ATOMS: atom_id res chain seq x y z
N MET A 1 58.25 8.87 -7.85
CA MET A 1 57.90 10.18 -7.30
C MET A 1 56.80 10.75 -8.17
N VAL A 2 55.56 10.54 -7.77
CA VAL A 2 54.39 11.29 -8.26
C VAL A 2 53.52 11.53 -7.02
N ALA A 3 53.20 12.78 -6.80
CA ALA A 3 52.61 13.30 -5.58
C ALA A 3 51.16 12.85 -5.41
N ALA A 4 50.81 12.45 -4.20
CA ALA A 4 49.45 12.32 -3.72
C ALA A 4 48.84 13.73 -3.58
N GLY A 5 47.80 14.02 -4.32
CA GLY A 5 46.96 15.18 -4.12
C GLY A 5 45.78 14.83 -3.22
N ASP A 6 45.88 15.21 -1.95
CA ASP A 6 44.75 15.23 -1.01
C ASP A 6 43.67 16.22 -1.52
N GLN A 7 42.56 15.70 -1.96
CA GLN A 7 41.33 16.49 -2.08
C GLN A 7 40.52 16.30 -0.80
N GLU A 8 40.64 17.22 0.11
CA GLU A 8 39.65 17.50 1.15
C GLU A 8 38.32 17.87 0.49
N HIS A 9 37.42 16.90 0.35
CA HIS A 9 36.02 17.18 0.06
C HIS A 9 35.34 17.71 1.34
N GLY A 10 35.26 19.03 1.39
CA GLY A 10 34.57 19.75 2.45
C GLY A 10 33.18 19.18 2.71
N ARG A 11 32.93 18.82 3.97
CA ARG A 11 31.61 18.49 4.53
C ARG A 11 30.68 19.71 4.46
N ARG A 12 30.12 19.99 3.30
CA ARG A 12 28.93 20.85 3.20
C ARG A 12 27.72 19.94 3.45
N GLY A 13 27.01 20.16 4.56
CA GLY A 13 25.73 19.55 4.81
C GLY A 13 24.80 19.80 3.62
N MET A 14 24.19 18.74 3.10
CA MET A 14 23.23 18.84 2.01
C MET A 14 21.97 19.57 2.51
N THR A 15 21.70 20.75 2.00
CA THR A 15 20.47 21.51 2.25
C THR A 15 19.58 21.29 1.03
N VAL A 16 18.46 20.61 1.22
CA VAL A 16 17.46 20.41 0.16
C VAL A 16 16.63 21.71 0.06
N ALA A 17 16.49 22.25 -1.14
CA ALA A 17 15.63 23.40 -1.38
C ALA A 17 14.15 23.05 -1.11
N PRO A 18 13.35 23.96 -0.55
CA PRO A 18 11.91 23.73 -0.38
C PRO A 18 11.24 23.52 -1.77
N VAL A 19 10.32 22.56 -1.81
CA VAL A 19 9.55 22.27 -3.03
C VAL A 19 8.67 23.46 -3.35
N SER A 20 8.86 24.03 -4.56
CA SER A 20 7.99 25.10 -5.06
C SER A 20 6.75 24.47 -5.72
N LEU A 21 5.61 24.54 -5.03
CA LEU A 21 4.35 23.98 -5.48
C LEU A 21 3.45 25.07 -6.10
N ALA A 22 2.64 24.70 -7.08
CA ALA A 22 1.65 25.62 -7.67
C ALA A 22 0.58 26.03 -6.67
N SER A 23 0.18 25.12 -5.76
CA SER A 23 -0.73 25.41 -4.64
C SER A 23 -0.18 26.44 -3.66
N ALA A 24 1.14 26.72 -3.65
CA ALA A 24 1.73 27.77 -2.83
C ALA A 24 1.12 29.15 -3.15
N SER A 25 0.55 29.36 -4.33
CA SER A 25 -0.18 30.59 -4.67
C SER A 25 -1.47 30.81 -3.87
N LEU A 26 -1.99 29.76 -3.21
CA LEU A 26 -3.16 29.83 -2.31
C LEU A 26 -2.78 30.32 -0.90
N PHE A 27 -1.49 30.44 -0.62
CA PHE A 27 -0.96 30.89 0.67
C PHE A 27 -0.29 32.26 0.50
N VAL A 28 -0.46 33.11 1.49
CA VAL A 28 0.06 34.50 1.46
C VAL A 28 1.52 34.60 1.86
N ALA A 29 2.05 33.59 2.54
CA ALA A 29 3.47 33.50 2.92
C ALA A 29 3.91 32.06 3.07
N CYS A 30 5.20 31.81 2.81
CA CYS A 30 5.88 30.56 3.04
C CYS A 30 7.14 30.84 3.88
N GLN A 31 7.28 30.14 5.00
CA GLN A 31 8.45 30.17 5.87
C GLN A 31 9.04 28.76 5.98
N THR A 32 10.33 28.68 6.28
CA THR A 32 11.01 27.40 6.46
C THR A 32 11.83 27.41 7.73
N VAL A 33 11.77 26.30 8.49
CA VAL A 33 12.65 26.04 9.63
C VAL A 33 13.50 24.82 9.27
N ASP A 34 14.80 25.02 9.25
CA ASP A 34 15.75 23.94 8.97
C ASP A 34 15.91 23.04 10.19
N VAL A 35 15.54 21.77 10.07
CA VAL A 35 15.63 20.76 11.10
C VAL A 35 16.83 19.86 10.82
N SER A 36 17.91 20.09 11.57
CA SER A 36 19.11 19.26 11.50
C SER A 36 18.95 17.99 12.32
N PHE A 37 19.56 16.90 11.83
CA PHE A 37 19.62 15.62 12.53
C PHE A 37 21.06 15.09 12.62
N SER A 38 21.28 14.25 13.64
CA SER A 38 22.51 13.51 13.84
C SER A 38 22.13 12.11 14.30
N GLY A 39 22.12 11.16 13.38
CA GLY A 39 21.78 9.76 13.67
C GLY A 39 22.78 9.12 14.63
N ASP A 40 22.28 8.27 15.52
CA ASP A 40 23.03 7.64 16.65
C ASP A 40 24.07 6.63 16.18
N GLY A 41 25.09 7.04 15.49
CA GLY A 41 26.31 6.25 15.21
C GLY A 41 26.17 4.86 14.60
N ALA A 42 25.17 4.07 14.98
CA ALA A 42 24.92 2.75 14.44
C ALA A 42 24.38 2.86 13.00
N GLY A 43 25.21 2.47 12.03
CA GLY A 43 24.85 2.49 10.61
C GLY A 43 24.93 3.86 9.93
N ALA A 44 25.41 4.91 10.60
CA ALA A 44 25.63 6.22 9.99
C ALA A 44 26.73 6.12 8.90
N GLY A 45 26.40 6.55 7.67
CA GLY A 45 27.30 6.40 6.51
C GLY A 45 27.32 4.99 5.91
N SER A 46 26.50 4.05 6.41
CA SER A 46 26.37 2.71 5.85
C SER A 46 25.60 2.72 4.54
N SER A 47 25.96 1.83 3.64
CA SER A 47 25.25 1.61 2.38
C SER A 47 25.12 0.12 2.08
N GLY A 48 24.12 -0.23 1.27
CA GLY A 48 23.90 -1.61 0.87
C GLY A 48 22.80 -1.74 -0.16
N GLY A 49 22.57 -2.97 -0.61
CA GLY A 49 21.47 -3.27 -1.51
C GLY A 49 20.09 -3.04 -0.86
N LEU A 50 19.06 -3.09 -1.64
CA LEU A 50 17.67 -2.96 -1.19
C LEU A 50 17.18 -4.27 -0.60
N ASN A 51 16.37 -4.21 0.44
CA ASN A 51 15.63 -5.39 0.90
C ASN A 51 14.52 -5.75 -0.12
N TRP A 52 13.98 -6.97 0.00
CA TRP A 52 13.01 -7.48 -0.97
C TRP A 52 11.73 -6.66 -1.07
N GLY A 53 11.24 -6.10 0.03
CA GLY A 53 10.09 -5.18 0.01
C GLY A 53 10.41 -3.86 -0.70
N GLN A 54 11.60 -3.30 -0.45
CA GLN A 54 12.06 -2.09 -1.15
C GLN A 54 12.24 -2.33 -2.65
N GLN A 55 12.76 -3.49 -3.07
CA GLN A 55 12.84 -3.87 -4.49
C GLN A 55 11.45 -3.91 -5.13
N HIS A 56 10.47 -4.46 -4.41
CA HIS A 56 9.09 -4.58 -4.90
C HIS A 56 8.45 -3.21 -5.12
N ILE A 57 8.49 -2.33 -4.11
CA ILE A 57 7.89 -1.00 -4.22
C ILE A 57 8.63 -0.09 -5.20
N LEU A 58 9.97 -0.16 -5.27
CA LEU A 58 10.73 0.61 -6.25
C LEU A 58 10.40 0.21 -7.69
N GLY A 59 10.14 -1.09 -7.91
CA GLY A 59 9.63 -1.57 -9.19
C GLY A 59 8.29 -0.94 -9.55
N ALA A 60 7.35 -0.88 -8.61
CA ALA A 60 6.05 -0.24 -8.81
C ALA A 60 6.19 1.28 -9.05
N ILE A 61 6.98 1.98 -8.25
CA ILE A 61 7.27 3.42 -8.40
C ILE A 61 7.81 3.73 -9.80
N ARG A 62 8.79 2.96 -10.28
CA ARG A 62 9.38 3.14 -11.61
C ARG A 62 8.39 2.88 -12.73
N ASN A 63 7.58 1.85 -12.59
CA ASN A 63 6.56 1.53 -13.57
C ASN A 63 5.46 2.59 -13.64
N LEU A 64 5.07 3.17 -12.51
CA LEU A 64 4.06 4.23 -12.43
C LEU A 64 4.62 5.62 -12.76
N GLY A 65 5.94 5.81 -12.70
CA GLY A 65 6.59 7.11 -12.87
C GLY A 65 6.23 8.13 -11.78
N SER A 66 5.86 7.64 -10.58
CA SER A 66 5.47 8.46 -9.43
C SER A 66 5.99 7.83 -8.14
N SER A 67 6.42 8.66 -7.17
CA SER A 67 6.89 8.19 -5.85
C SER A 67 5.81 7.51 -5.01
N MET A 68 4.57 7.45 -5.47
CA MET A 68 3.43 6.89 -4.74
C MET A 68 3.32 7.47 -3.31
N ASN A 69 3.42 8.80 -3.21
CA ASN A 69 3.51 9.48 -1.94
C ASN A 69 2.32 9.16 -1.02
N MET A 70 2.61 8.97 0.25
CA MET A 70 1.60 8.80 1.29
C MET A 70 1.44 10.13 2.03
N CYS A 71 0.26 10.72 1.93
CA CYS A 71 -0.10 11.97 2.59
C CYS A 71 -0.98 11.69 3.81
N ALA A 72 -0.65 12.30 4.94
CA ALA A 72 -1.47 12.29 6.14
C ALA A 72 -1.67 13.71 6.66
N VAL A 73 -2.91 14.09 6.91
CA VAL A 73 -3.28 15.38 7.50
C VAL A 73 -3.71 15.15 8.94
N ARG A 74 -3.20 16.02 9.83
CA ARG A 74 -3.56 16.04 11.25
C ARG A 74 -4.01 17.44 11.65
N GLU A 75 -5.21 17.57 12.19
CA GLU A 75 -5.66 18.80 12.83
C GLU A 75 -4.84 19.07 14.11
N LEU A 76 -4.57 20.34 14.36
CA LEU A 76 -3.72 20.76 15.47
C LEU A 76 -4.52 21.54 16.51
N PRO A 77 -4.23 21.33 17.80
CA PRO A 77 -4.83 22.14 18.85
C PRO A 77 -4.32 23.59 18.77
N PRO A 78 -5.11 24.58 19.19
CA PRO A 78 -4.70 26.00 19.15
C PRO A 78 -3.42 26.34 19.94
N THR A 79 -3.01 25.44 20.83
CA THR A 79 -1.78 25.58 21.64
C THR A 79 -0.53 25.06 20.93
N ALA A 80 -0.67 24.45 19.75
CA ALA A 80 0.45 23.89 18.99
C ALA A 80 1.46 24.98 18.59
N ILE A 81 2.74 24.69 18.72
CA ILE A 81 3.83 25.59 18.31
C ILE A 81 4.77 24.90 17.33
N VAL A 82 5.42 25.67 16.48
CA VAL A 82 6.34 25.18 15.43
C VAL A 82 7.45 24.29 16.00
N ALA A 83 7.93 24.62 17.23
CA ALA A 83 9.01 23.88 17.87
C ALA A 83 8.65 22.40 18.14
N ASP A 84 7.38 22.09 18.44
CA ASP A 84 6.91 20.72 18.70
C ASP A 84 7.08 19.84 17.43
N PHE A 85 6.80 20.40 16.26
CA PHE A 85 6.88 19.70 14.97
C PHE A 85 8.30 19.63 14.42
N ALA A 86 9.13 20.61 14.73
CA ALA A 86 10.56 20.53 14.47
C ALA A 86 11.22 19.40 15.30
N GLU A 87 10.76 19.21 16.54
CA GLU A 87 11.20 18.11 17.40
C GLU A 87 10.64 16.75 16.90
N GLU A 88 9.39 16.70 16.50
CA GLU A 88 8.77 15.51 15.90
C GLU A 88 9.56 15.06 14.65
N LEU A 89 9.84 15.98 13.71
CA LEU A 89 10.64 15.69 12.52
C LEU A 89 12.05 15.23 12.89
N ARG A 90 12.71 15.90 13.84
CA ARG A 90 14.05 15.51 14.31
C ARG A 90 14.05 14.11 14.94
N PHE A 91 13.00 13.78 15.71
CA PHE A 91 12.84 12.45 16.28
C PHE A 91 12.78 11.39 15.18
N TYR A 92 11.97 11.58 14.15
CA TYR A 92 11.85 10.63 13.02
C TYR A 92 13.18 10.43 12.31
N LEU A 93 13.89 11.52 12.00
CA LEU A 93 15.17 11.47 11.30
C LEU A 93 16.27 10.81 12.13
N ASN A 94 16.32 11.07 13.45
CA ASN A 94 17.32 10.44 14.34
C ASN A 94 17.01 8.97 14.58
N ARG A 95 15.75 8.61 14.82
CA ARG A 95 15.32 7.29 15.25
C ARG A 95 15.30 6.27 14.11
N PHE A 96 14.83 6.67 12.91
CA PHE A 96 14.56 5.74 11.81
C PHE A 96 15.50 5.96 10.62
N GLN A 97 16.36 4.98 10.33
CA GLN A 97 17.26 5.05 9.19
C GLN A 97 16.54 5.30 7.87
N ALA A 98 15.33 4.72 7.69
CA ALA A 98 14.54 4.90 6.49
C ALA A 98 14.28 6.38 6.17
N MET A 99 14.09 7.25 7.18
CA MET A 99 13.80 8.67 6.99
C MET A 99 15.04 9.52 6.64
N ARG A 100 16.24 8.96 6.72
CA ARG A 100 17.50 9.60 6.35
C ARG A 100 18.32 8.76 5.35
N THR A 101 17.62 7.97 4.57
CA THR A 101 18.17 7.13 3.51
C THR A 101 17.90 7.75 2.15
N LEU A 102 18.94 7.89 1.34
CA LEU A 102 18.84 8.24 -0.08
C LEU A 102 19.20 7.03 -0.93
N LEU A 103 18.75 7.03 -2.17
CA LEU A 103 19.15 6.04 -3.15
C LEU A 103 20.36 6.53 -3.95
N ARG A 104 21.11 5.58 -4.49
CA ARG A 104 22.10 5.84 -5.53
C ARG A 104 21.86 4.90 -6.68
N PHE A 105 21.63 5.46 -7.84
CA PHE A 105 21.43 4.71 -9.07
C PHE A 105 22.75 4.60 -9.86
N SER A 106 22.91 3.50 -10.56
CA SER A 106 24.03 3.24 -11.46
C SER A 106 23.51 2.51 -12.70
N ALA A 107 24.15 2.71 -13.84
CA ALA A 107 23.82 1.98 -15.06
C ALA A 107 24.26 0.49 -14.96
N ASP A 108 25.33 0.21 -14.21
CA ASP A 108 25.97 -1.09 -14.20
C ASP A 108 25.58 -1.99 -13.00
N HIS A 109 24.92 -1.41 -11.99
CA HIS A 109 24.60 -2.10 -10.74
C HIS A 109 23.17 -1.81 -10.27
N PRO A 110 22.54 -2.76 -9.54
CA PRO A 110 21.29 -2.48 -8.85
C PRO A 110 21.41 -1.26 -7.93
N PRO A 111 20.31 -0.53 -7.71
CA PRO A 111 20.32 0.62 -6.81
C PRO A 111 20.71 0.21 -5.39
N ILE A 112 21.44 1.10 -4.73
CA ILE A 112 21.82 0.95 -3.33
C ILE A 112 21.18 2.04 -2.48
N GLN A 113 20.88 1.70 -1.23
CA GLN A 113 20.46 2.63 -0.20
C GLN A 113 21.70 3.16 0.56
N VAL A 114 21.72 4.46 0.84
CA VAL A 114 22.78 5.15 1.57
C VAL A 114 22.17 5.85 2.78
N VAL A 115 22.54 5.42 3.98
CA VAL A 115 22.04 6.02 5.24
C VAL A 115 22.94 7.18 5.63
N HIS A 116 22.38 8.38 5.66
CA HIS A 116 23.12 9.58 6.05
C HIS A 116 23.25 9.70 7.56
N ALA A 117 24.47 10.02 8.04
CA ALA A 117 24.75 10.25 9.46
C ALA A 117 24.16 11.58 9.94
N THR A 118 24.22 12.60 9.10
CA THR A 118 23.80 13.96 9.38
C THR A 118 23.13 14.56 8.16
N GLY A 119 22.29 15.53 8.37
CA GLY A 119 21.63 16.27 7.29
C GLY A 119 20.66 17.31 7.85
N THR A 120 19.96 17.95 6.95
CA THR A 120 18.94 18.95 7.28
C THR A 120 17.72 18.73 6.39
N VAL A 121 16.53 18.77 7.01
CA VAL A 121 15.23 18.67 6.33
C VAL A 121 14.43 19.94 6.63
N PRO A 122 13.87 20.61 5.62
CA PRO A 122 13.04 21.79 5.82
C PRO A 122 11.66 21.39 6.38
N LEU A 123 11.27 22.02 7.49
CA LEU A 123 9.88 22.07 7.96
C LEU A 123 9.25 23.33 7.36
N GLN A 124 8.29 23.18 6.48
CA GLN A 124 7.61 24.29 5.82
C GLN A 124 6.44 24.81 6.65
N ILE A 125 6.19 26.11 6.60
CA ILE A 125 5.06 26.77 7.24
C ILE A 125 4.38 27.62 6.18
N LEU A 126 3.14 27.32 5.87
CA LEU A 126 2.32 28.02 4.87
C LEU A 126 1.25 28.82 5.59
N ASP A 127 1.22 30.12 5.35
CA ASP A 127 0.23 31.03 5.91
C ASP A 127 -0.96 31.19 4.96
N LEU A 128 -2.14 30.86 5.44
CA LEU A 128 -3.40 31.24 4.79
C LEU A 128 -3.68 32.74 5.06
N ALA A 129 -4.44 33.38 4.17
CA ALA A 129 -4.95 34.70 4.43
C ALA A 129 -5.73 34.71 5.76
N ALA A 130 -5.53 35.77 6.56
CA ALA A 130 -6.12 35.85 7.91
C ALA A 130 -7.67 35.88 7.90
N ASP A 131 -8.26 36.36 6.80
CA ASP A 131 -9.69 36.44 6.52
C ASP A 131 -10.23 35.23 5.72
N ALA A 132 -9.40 34.24 5.40
CA ALA A 132 -9.85 33.02 4.74
C ALA A 132 -10.91 32.32 5.62
N ASP A 133 -12.05 32.00 5.04
CA ASP A 133 -13.08 31.20 5.70
C ASP A 133 -12.69 29.69 5.74
N ASP A 134 -13.48 28.88 6.42
CA ASP A 134 -13.21 27.45 6.57
C ASP A 134 -13.30 26.70 5.22
N ALA A 135 -14.15 27.16 4.30
CA ALA A 135 -14.28 26.56 2.97
C ALA A 135 -13.01 26.80 2.13
N ALA A 136 -12.50 28.03 2.14
CA ALA A 136 -11.24 28.40 1.47
C ALA A 136 -10.04 27.65 2.09
N ALA A 137 -10.00 27.53 3.42
CA ALA A 137 -8.95 26.78 4.11
C ALA A 137 -8.97 25.28 3.75
N SER A 138 -10.16 24.67 3.73
CA SER A 138 -10.35 23.28 3.31
C SER A 138 -9.96 23.04 1.84
N ALA A 139 -10.35 23.96 0.95
CA ALA A 139 -9.99 23.89 -0.46
C ALA A 139 -8.47 24.01 -0.67
N ALA A 140 -7.80 24.92 0.04
CA ALA A 140 -6.35 25.08 -0.03
C ALA A 140 -5.61 23.83 0.46
N LEU A 141 -6.07 23.24 1.58
CA LEU A 141 -5.51 22.01 2.12
C LEU A 141 -5.69 20.84 1.14
N THR A 142 -6.88 20.69 0.55
CA THR A 142 -7.18 19.64 -0.44
C THR A 142 -6.27 19.77 -1.67
N ALA A 143 -6.09 21.00 -2.18
CA ALA A 143 -5.19 21.27 -3.31
C ALA A 143 -3.73 20.95 -2.97
N LEU A 144 -3.28 21.31 -1.77
CA LEU A 144 -1.92 21.03 -1.29
C LEU A 144 -1.66 19.53 -1.17
N VAL A 145 -2.60 18.77 -0.62
CA VAL A 145 -2.50 17.30 -0.53
C VAL A 145 -2.43 16.68 -1.92
N ALA A 146 -3.34 17.04 -2.82
CA ALA A 146 -3.39 16.50 -4.18
C ALA A 146 -2.09 16.78 -4.96
N GLU A 147 -1.48 17.94 -4.74
CA GLU A 147 -0.21 18.30 -5.37
C GLU A 147 0.95 17.48 -4.80
N HIS A 148 1.01 17.32 -3.46
CA HIS A 148 2.04 16.50 -2.82
C HIS A 148 1.93 15.00 -3.17
N GLU A 149 0.73 14.48 -3.39
CA GLU A 149 0.53 13.11 -3.88
C GLU A 149 1.16 12.89 -5.27
N GLN A 150 1.17 13.92 -6.10
CA GLN A 150 1.69 13.86 -7.48
C GLN A 150 3.16 14.29 -7.59
N HIS A 151 3.66 15.11 -6.66
CA HIS A 151 5.00 15.65 -6.70
C HIS A 151 6.02 14.65 -6.17
N SER A 152 6.67 13.92 -7.09
CA SER A 152 7.66 12.90 -6.77
C SER A 152 8.83 13.43 -5.93
N PHE A 153 9.37 12.58 -5.08
CA PHE A 153 10.64 12.84 -4.41
C PHE A 153 11.82 12.65 -5.38
N ASP A 154 12.88 13.42 -5.18
CA ASP A 154 14.19 13.12 -5.76
C ASP A 154 14.90 12.11 -4.84
N ASP A 155 14.79 10.84 -5.17
CA ASP A 155 15.31 9.75 -4.34
C ASP A 155 16.84 9.81 -4.09
N GLU A 156 17.60 10.56 -4.92
CA GLU A 156 19.06 10.71 -4.78
C GLU A 156 19.44 11.94 -3.94
N HIS A 157 18.58 12.96 -3.84
CA HIS A 157 18.95 14.24 -3.24
C HIS A 157 17.95 14.76 -2.21
N GLU A 158 16.78 14.12 -2.04
CA GLU A 158 15.76 14.55 -1.10
C GLU A 158 15.44 13.43 -0.09
N PHE A 159 15.52 13.75 1.21
CA PHE A 159 15.10 12.80 2.25
C PHE A 159 13.60 12.50 2.15
N PRO A 160 13.19 11.24 2.40
CA PRO A 160 11.88 10.73 2.01
C PRO A 160 10.72 11.16 2.96
N ILE A 161 10.83 12.34 3.53
CA ILE A 161 9.82 12.94 4.40
C ILE A 161 9.74 14.45 4.18
N ARG A 162 8.52 14.95 3.97
CA ARG A 162 8.18 16.38 3.99
C ARG A 162 7.17 16.62 5.11
N MET A 163 7.34 17.69 5.85
CA MET A 163 6.34 18.14 6.83
C MET A 163 5.98 19.59 6.55
N VAL A 164 4.68 19.87 6.46
CA VAL A 164 4.15 21.20 6.13
C VAL A 164 3.11 21.59 7.18
N LEU A 165 3.37 22.67 7.88
CA LEU A 165 2.43 23.29 8.83
C LEU A 165 1.57 24.32 8.09
N ILE A 166 0.27 24.28 8.32
CA ILE A 166 -0.67 25.29 7.84
C ILE A 166 -1.03 26.20 9.00
N ARG A 167 -0.89 27.53 8.79
CA ARG A 167 -1.17 28.56 9.79
C ARG A 167 -2.19 29.55 9.26
N ARG A 168 -3.19 29.89 10.08
CA ARG A 168 -4.21 30.89 9.77
C ARG A 168 -4.32 31.88 10.94
N ALA A 169 -4.24 33.17 10.65
CA ALA A 169 -4.27 34.25 11.66
C ALA A 169 -3.26 34.02 12.81
N GLY A 170 -2.07 33.51 12.49
CA GLY A 170 -1.00 33.27 13.50
C GLY A 170 -1.13 31.92 14.25
N ILE A 171 -2.22 31.17 14.08
CA ILE A 171 -2.49 29.90 14.78
C ILE A 171 -2.22 28.73 13.82
N LEU A 172 -1.46 27.73 14.25
CA LEU A 172 -1.30 26.47 13.52
C LEU A 172 -2.61 25.69 13.53
N THR A 173 -3.07 25.27 12.36
CA THR A 173 -4.35 24.57 12.21
C THR A 173 -4.18 23.12 11.77
N HIS A 174 -3.21 22.84 10.89
CA HIS A 174 -2.99 21.50 10.36
C HIS A 174 -1.51 21.20 10.18
N LEU A 175 -1.16 19.93 10.25
CA LEU A 175 0.10 19.37 9.79
C LEU A 175 -0.18 18.42 8.64
N LEU A 176 0.46 18.63 7.49
CA LEU A 176 0.58 17.66 6.41
C LEU A 176 1.93 16.97 6.54
N THR A 177 1.91 15.64 6.66
CA THR A 177 3.10 14.79 6.56
C THR A 177 3.04 14.01 5.27
N VAL A 178 4.10 14.08 4.48
CA VAL A 178 4.24 13.38 3.19
C VAL A 178 5.43 12.44 3.28
N LEU A 179 5.21 11.17 3.00
CA LEU A 179 6.24 10.13 3.01
C LEU A 179 6.39 9.53 1.62
N ASN A 180 7.64 9.40 1.17
CA ASN A 180 7.95 8.61 -0.02
C ASN A 180 7.65 7.13 0.26
N HIS A 181 6.83 6.50 -0.56
CA HIS A 181 6.43 5.11 -0.33
C HIS A 181 7.62 4.13 -0.42
N PHE A 182 8.74 4.52 -1.05
CA PHE A 182 9.97 3.73 -1.01
C PHE A 182 10.50 3.55 0.43
N ALA A 183 10.44 4.60 1.25
CA ALA A 183 11.01 4.60 2.59
C ALA A 183 10.20 3.78 3.59
N THR A 184 8.87 3.76 3.44
CA THR A 184 8.00 3.03 4.38
C THR A 184 6.65 2.70 3.73
N ASP A 185 5.89 1.79 4.34
CA ASP A 185 4.48 1.53 4.04
C ASP A 185 3.56 2.14 5.10
N GLY A 186 2.24 2.06 4.90
CA GLY A 186 1.27 2.64 5.82
C GLY A 186 1.40 2.13 7.26
N ALA A 187 1.68 0.83 7.45
CA ALA A 187 1.87 0.26 8.78
C ALA A 187 3.19 0.75 9.43
N GLY A 188 4.24 0.94 8.61
CA GLY A 188 5.50 1.53 9.09
C GLY A 188 5.37 3.02 9.44
N ALA A 189 4.58 3.77 8.68
CA ALA A 189 4.26 5.16 9.01
C ALA A 189 3.49 5.26 10.34
N PHE A 190 2.52 4.37 10.54
CA PHE A 190 1.79 4.29 11.81
C PHE A 190 2.71 3.92 12.98
N ALA A 191 3.56 2.89 12.82
CA ALA A 191 4.53 2.49 13.85
C ALA A 191 5.51 3.62 14.21
N MET A 192 5.92 4.43 13.21
CA MET A 192 6.76 5.60 13.40
C MET A 192 6.07 6.66 14.27
N TYR A 193 4.81 6.93 14.01
CA TYR A 193 4.00 7.89 14.78
C TYR A 193 3.74 7.41 16.20
N GLU A 194 3.37 6.13 16.38
CA GLU A 194 3.18 5.51 17.69
C GLU A 194 4.45 5.56 18.55
N ASP A 195 5.62 5.30 17.97
CA ASP A 195 6.89 5.38 18.71
C ASP A 195 7.19 6.81 19.17
N PHE A 196 6.84 7.82 18.37
CA PHE A 196 6.92 9.23 18.75
C PHE A 196 5.95 9.58 19.90
N LEU A 197 4.71 9.12 19.86
CA LEU A 197 3.73 9.35 20.92
C LEU A 197 4.14 8.69 22.24
N ASN A 198 4.78 7.52 22.17
CA ASN A 198 5.21 6.75 23.32
C ASN A 198 6.58 7.16 23.89
N ARG A 199 7.22 8.21 23.34
CA ARG A 199 8.50 8.71 23.85
C ARG A 199 8.41 9.20 25.28
N ASP A 200 9.50 9.26 25.98
CA ASP A 200 9.56 9.83 27.32
C ASP A 200 9.26 11.36 27.26
N PRO A 201 8.24 11.85 27.96
CA PRO A 201 7.81 13.24 27.85
C PRO A 201 8.80 14.25 28.46
N VAL A 202 9.75 13.79 29.29
CA VAL A 202 10.75 14.66 29.95
C VAL A 202 12.03 14.72 29.12
N THR A 203 12.49 13.58 28.62
CA THR A 203 13.77 13.50 27.89
C THR A 203 13.59 13.55 26.37
N GLY A 204 12.37 13.37 25.86
CA GLY A 204 12.08 13.24 24.42
C GLY A 204 12.58 11.95 23.78
N LEU A 205 13.23 11.05 24.55
CA LEU A 205 13.83 9.83 24.04
C LEU A 205 12.78 8.72 23.84
N ALA A 206 12.97 7.91 22.82
CA ALA A 206 12.15 6.72 22.58
C ALA A 206 12.27 5.72 23.74
N ARG A 207 11.14 5.16 24.19
CA ARG A 207 11.09 4.18 25.30
C ARG A 207 11.31 2.74 24.85
N GLY A 208 11.02 2.43 23.61
CA GLY A 208 11.14 1.08 23.04
C GLY A 208 12.53 0.76 22.47
N PRO A 209 12.81 -0.53 22.20
CA PRO A 209 14.02 -0.91 21.48
C PRO A 209 14.04 -0.30 20.08
N VAL A 210 15.23 -0.14 19.52
CA VAL A 210 15.37 0.27 18.13
C VAL A 210 14.80 -0.84 17.23
N PRO A 211 13.85 -0.56 16.32
CA PRO A 211 13.36 -1.56 15.40
C PRO A 211 14.44 -1.98 14.41
N ILE A 212 14.27 -3.14 13.79
CA ILE A 212 15.13 -3.58 12.68
C ILE A 212 15.08 -2.52 11.58
N HIS A 213 16.24 -2.14 11.07
CA HIS A 213 16.33 -1.18 9.98
C HIS A 213 16.36 -1.87 8.59
N PRO A 214 16.04 -1.16 7.51
CA PRO A 214 16.07 -1.72 6.15
C PRO A 214 17.41 -2.37 5.76
N LEU A 215 18.56 -1.81 6.16
CA LEU A 215 19.88 -2.42 5.90
C LEU A 215 20.09 -3.71 6.69
N ASP A 216 19.64 -3.77 7.95
CA ASP A 216 19.76 -5.00 8.74
C ASP A 216 18.92 -6.12 8.12
N LEU A 217 17.74 -5.76 7.60
CA LEU A 217 16.87 -6.69 6.90
C LEU A 217 17.51 -7.20 5.62
N THR A 218 18.13 -6.32 4.83
CA THR A 218 18.92 -6.72 3.65
C THR A 218 20.01 -7.72 4.02
N ALA A 219 20.76 -7.45 5.09
CA ALA A 219 21.80 -8.36 5.58
C ALA A 219 21.22 -9.71 6.02
N GLN A 220 20.08 -9.74 6.70
CA GLN A 220 19.38 -10.97 7.09
C GLN A 220 18.92 -11.78 5.86
N GLN A 221 18.36 -11.12 4.85
CA GLN A 221 17.92 -11.75 3.60
C GLN A 221 19.08 -12.36 2.82
N ALA A 222 20.27 -11.76 2.86
CA ALA A 222 21.48 -12.27 2.24
C ALA A 222 22.09 -13.49 2.94
N THR A 223 21.63 -13.87 4.14
CA THR A 223 22.11 -15.07 4.84
C THR A 223 21.69 -16.36 4.14
N ALA A 224 22.33 -17.48 4.49
CA ALA A 224 21.93 -18.80 4.01
C ALA A 224 20.47 -19.14 4.41
N ALA A 225 19.99 -18.65 5.56
CA ALA A 225 18.60 -18.84 5.99
C ALA A 225 17.64 -18.02 5.13
N GLY A 226 17.96 -16.75 4.86
CA GLY A 226 17.17 -15.89 3.98
C GLY A 226 17.06 -16.48 2.58
N ARG A 227 18.16 -16.89 1.98
CA ARG A 227 18.17 -17.54 0.65
C ARG A 227 17.31 -18.81 0.63
N ARG A 228 17.43 -19.69 1.63
CA ARG A 228 16.57 -20.90 1.71
C ARG A 228 15.09 -20.54 1.79
N GLN A 229 14.73 -19.47 2.49
CA GLN A 229 13.34 -18.98 2.55
C GLN A 229 12.88 -18.51 1.17
N SER A 230 13.68 -17.71 0.46
CA SER A 230 13.39 -17.28 -0.91
C SER A 230 13.20 -18.47 -1.84
N ASP A 231 14.15 -19.42 -1.86
CA ASP A 231 14.10 -20.60 -2.70
C ASP A 231 12.84 -21.45 -2.43
N ALA A 232 12.41 -21.57 -1.17
CA ALA A 232 11.19 -22.30 -0.83
C ALA A 232 9.94 -21.58 -1.36
N SER A 233 9.92 -20.25 -1.30
CA SER A 233 8.84 -19.44 -1.85
C SER A 233 8.79 -19.56 -3.38
N LEU A 234 9.93 -19.45 -4.05
CA LEU A 234 10.02 -19.54 -5.51
C LEU A 234 9.60 -20.92 -6.03
N ARG A 235 10.00 -22.01 -5.36
CA ARG A 235 9.51 -23.36 -5.72
C ARG A 235 8.01 -23.52 -5.56
N TYR A 236 7.41 -22.85 -4.54
CA TYR A 236 5.96 -22.84 -4.40
C TYR A 236 5.30 -22.10 -5.57
N TRP A 237 5.80 -20.91 -5.93
CA TRP A 237 5.30 -20.14 -7.06
C TRP A 237 5.39 -20.92 -8.36
N GLU A 238 6.55 -21.48 -8.68
CA GLU A 238 6.80 -22.30 -9.87
C GLU A 238 5.77 -23.42 -10.00
N LYS A 239 5.63 -24.22 -8.93
CA LYS A 239 4.67 -25.33 -8.89
C LYS A 239 3.23 -24.86 -9.14
N GLN A 240 2.81 -23.76 -8.51
CA GLN A 240 1.44 -23.29 -8.66
C GLN A 240 1.21 -22.70 -10.06
N LEU A 241 2.12 -21.88 -10.57
CA LEU A 241 2.00 -21.25 -11.88
C LEU A 241 2.02 -22.29 -13.00
N ALA A 242 2.85 -23.32 -12.89
CA ALA A 242 2.89 -24.42 -13.87
C ALA A 242 1.59 -25.24 -13.91
N ALA A 243 0.88 -25.30 -12.77
CA ALA A 243 -0.37 -26.07 -12.66
C ALA A 243 -1.64 -25.26 -13.03
N LEU A 244 -1.53 -23.95 -13.26
CA LEU A 244 -2.68 -23.15 -13.66
C LEU A 244 -3.20 -23.57 -15.04
N PRO A 245 -4.52 -23.56 -15.26
CA PRO A 245 -5.08 -23.78 -16.60
C PRO A 245 -4.50 -22.79 -17.61
N THR A 246 -4.26 -23.26 -18.84
CA THR A 246 -3.83 -22.37 -19.94
C THR A 246 -4.98 -21.43 -20.28
N ARG A 247 -4.70 -20.14 -20.26
CA ARG A 247 -5.67 -19.10 -20.56
C ARG A 247 -5.44 -18.58 -21.96
N ARG A 248 -6.52 -18.44 -22.74
CA ARG A 248 -6.43 -17.68 -23.99
C ARG A 248 -6.34 -16.20 -23.64
N PRO A 249 -5.31 -15.46 -24.11
CA PRO A 249 -5.25 -14.02 -23.87
C PRO A 249 -6.52 -13.38 -24.44
N THR A 250 -7.24 -12.63 -23.63
CA THR A 250 -8.32 -11.77 -24.14
C THR A 250 -7.67 -10.70 -24.98
N ALA A 251 -8.02 -10.61 -26.25
CA ALA A 251 -7.50 -9.56 -27.11
C ALA A 251 -7.88 -8.18 -26.53
N ALA A 252 -6.93 -7.27 -26.49
CA ALA A 252 -7.20 -5.91 -26.08
C ALA A 252 -8.20 -5.26 -27.05
N VAL A 253 -9.32 -4.77 -26.54
CA VAL A 253 -10.34 -4.06 -27.33
C VAL A 253 -10.38 -2.61 -26.84
N PRO A 254 -9.89 -1.63 -27.65
CA PRO A 254 -9.94 -0.24 -27.26
C PRO A 254 -11.36 0.24 -26.99
N GLU A 255 -11.58 0.87 -25.81
CA GLU A 255 -12.80 1.57 -25.48
C GLU A 255 -12.62 3.08 -25.60
N PRO A 256 -13.69 3.86 -25.90
CA PRO A 256 -13.62 5.32 -25.90
C PRO A 256 -13.24 5.91 -24.53
N GLY A 257 -12.46 6.98 -24.53
CA GLY A 257 -11.98 7.69 -23.34
C GLY A 257 -10.67 7.15 -22.79
N SER A 258 -10.40 7.39 -21.50
CA SER A 258 -9.14 6.97 -20.88
C SER A 258 -9.00 5.44 -20.86
N ARG A 259 -7.78 4.96 -21.21
CA ARG A 259 -7.45 3.54 -21.17
C ARG A 259 -7.43 3.00 -19.74
N TYR A 260 -6.92 3.78 -18.80
CA TYR A 260 -6.79 3.34 -17.41
C TYR A 260 -7.88 3.99 -16.55
N ARG A 261 -8.60 3.18 -15.82
CA ARG A 261 -9.78 3.63 -15.07
C ARG A 261 -9.89 2.95 -13.73
N ARG A 262 -10.63 3.60 -12.84
CA ARG A 262 -11.03 3.06 -11.54
C ARG A 262 -12.54 3.20 -11.38
N ALA A 263 -13.18 2.09 -11.04
CA ALA A 263 -14.55 2.06 -10.53
C ALA A 263 -14.50 2.01 -9.00
N SER A 264 -15.21 2.90 -8.33
CA SER A 264 -15.29 2.97 -6.87
C SER A 264 -16.72 2.72 -6.44
N LEU A 265 -16.97 1.67 -5.66
CA LEU A 265 -18.25 1.33 -5.05
C LEU A 265 -18.14 1.43 -3.53
N ARG A 266 -18.74 2.47 -2.93
CA ARG A 266 -18.95 2.52 -1.48
C ARG A 266 -20.18 1.68 -1.13
N SER A 267 -20.00 0.63 -0.32
CA SER A 267 -21.05 -0.36 -0.06
C SER A 267 -21.24 -0.63 1.43
N VAL A 268 -22.36 -0.17 1.96
CA VAL A 268 -22.87 -0.54 3.29
C VAL A 268 -23.33 -2.01 3.30
N PRO A 269 -24.15 -2.50 2.33
CA PRO A 269 -24.63 -3.88 2.35
C PRO A 269 -23.50 -4.91 2.23
N LEU A 270 -22.39 -4.60 1.53
CA LEU A 270 -21.23 -5.48 1.47
C LEU A 270 -20.57 -5.63 2.86
N LEU A 271 -20.35 -4.54 3.58
CA LEU A 271 -19.77 -4.59 4.93
C LEU A 271 -20.68 -5.33 5.90
N LEU A 272 -21.96 -5.01 5.94
CA LEU A 272 -22.95 -5.67 6.83
C LEU A 272 -23.06 -7.17 6.50
N GLY A 273 -23.17 -7.52 5.22
CA GLY A 273 -23.21 -8.91 4.76
C GLY A 273 -21.94 -9.68 5.14
N ALA A 274 -20.77 -9.11 4.84
CA ALA A 274 -19.50 -9.72 5.20
C ALA A 274 -19.32 -9.89 6.71
N THR A 275 -19.72 -8.89 7.50
CA THR A 275 -19.70 -8.96 8.97
C THR A 275 -20.59 -10.09 9.49
N ARG A 276 -21.83 -10.21 8.96
CA ARG A 276 -22.75 -11.27 9.34
C ARG A 276 -22.20 -12.66 9.03
N ILE A 277 -21.62 -12.84 7.83
CA ILE A 277 -21.00 -14.10 7.40
C ILE A 277 -19.78 -14.41 8.28
N ALA A 278 -18.93 -13.43 8.55
CA ALA A 278 -17.75 -13.57 9.40
C ALA A 278 -18.11 -14.08 10.81
N HIS A 279 -19.15 -13.52 11.42
CA HIS A 279 -19.70 -14.01 12.69
C HIS A 279 -20.20 -15.45 12.61
N ARG A 280 -20.88 -15.83 11.52
CA ARG A 280 -21.41 -17.20 11.35
C ARG A 280 -20.29 -18.21 11.19
N LEU A 281 -19.21 -17.86 10.47
CA LEU A 281 -18.11 -18.75 10.15
C LEU A 281 -16.93 -18.66 11.15
N ASP A 282 -17.06 -17.82 12.18
CA ASP A 282 -15.99 -17.53 13.15
C ASP A 282 -14.67 -17.15 12.45
N CYS A 283 -14.74 -16.14 11.58
CA CYS A 283 -13.59 -15.69 10.78
C CYS A 283 -13.51 -14.17 10.65
N ASP A 284 -12.39 -13.68 10.12
CA ASP A 284 -12.21 -12.26 9.83
C ASP A 284 -13.04 -11.82 8.62
N VAL A 285 -13.54 -10.58 8.63
CA VAL A 285 -14.21 -9.93 7.49
C VAL A 285 -13.34 -9.95 6.24
N SER A 286 -12.02 -9.82 6.39
CA SER A 286 -11.04 -9.93 5.30
C SER A 286 -11.09 -11.28 4.58
N ALA A 287 -11.31 -12.37 5.31
CA ALA A 287 -11.44 -13.71 4.70
C ALA A 287 -12.74 -13.83 3.89
N VAL A 288 -13.82 -13.23 4.39
CA VAL A 288 -15.10 -13.17 3.68
C VAL A 288 -14.94 -12.37 2.39
N LEU A 289 -14.38 -11.16 2.45
CA LEU A 289 -14.18 -10.28 1.29
C LEU A 289 -13.29 -10.95 0.23
N LEU A 290 -12.26 -11.68 0.64
CA LEU A 290 -11.42 -12.46 -0.28
C LEU A 290 -12.18 -13.60 -0.96
N GLY A 291 -13.01 -14.35 -0.22
CA GLY A 291 -13.87 -15.39 -0.79
C GLY A 291 -14.89 -14.84 -1.78
N LEU A 292 -15.50 -13.69 -1.45
CA LEU A 292 -16.43 -12.98 -2.34
C LEU A 292 -15.72 -12.48 -3.61
N PHE A 293 -14.52 -11.90 -3.47
CA PHE A 293 -13.70 -11.50 -4.61
C PHE A 293 -13.37 -12.69 -5.53
N ALA A 294 -12.90 -13.80 -4.95
CA ALA A 294 -12.57 -14.98 -5.73
C ALA A 294 -13.78 -15.53 -6.49
N THR A 295 -14.95 -15.58 -5.85
CA THR A 295 -16.21 -16.01 -6.48
C THR A 295 -16.66 -15.05 -7.57
N ALA A 296 -16.59 -13.72 -7.32
CA ALA A 296 -16.97 -12.71 -8.29
C ALA A 296 -16.03 -12.74 -9.52
N LEU A 297 -14.73 -12.90 -9.31
CA LEU A 297 -13.76 -13.02 -10.40
C LEU A 297 -14.01 -14.28 -11.22
N ALA A 298 -14.31 -15.42 -10.57
CA ALA A 298 -14.64 -16.66 -11.23
C ALA A 298 -15.91 -16.55 -12.10
N ARG A 299 -16.94 -15.88 -11.61
CA ARG A 299 -18.16 -15.60 -12.41
C ARG A 299 -17.86 -14.74 -13.62
N LEU A 300 -17.01 -13.72 -13.45
CA LEU A 300 -16.63 -12.82 -14.53
C LEU A 300 -15.80 -13.51 -15.61
N THR A 301 -14.83 -14.34 -15.20
CA THR A 301 -13.89 -15.01 -16.12
C THR A 301 -14.40 -16.34 -16.64
N GLY A 302 -15.38 -16.95 -16.00
CA GLY A 302 -15.83 -18.32 -16.27
C GLY A 302 -14.86 -19.39 -15.77
N GLU A 303 -13.86 -19.02 -14.96
CA GLU A 303 -12.83 -19.94 -14.48
C GLU A 303 -13.22 -20.56 -13.14
N GLN A 304 -13.01 -21.87 -13.00
CA GLN A 304 -13.27 -22.58 -11.75
C GLN A 304 -12.14 -22.41 -10.73
N GLN A 305 -10.92 -22.21 -11.19
CA GLN A 305 -9.74 -21.98 -10.34
C GLN A 305 -9.25 -20.54 -10.49
N ILE A 306 -9.22 -19.80 -9.38
CA ILE A 306 -8.77 -18.42 -9.35
C ILE A 306 -7.34 -18.35 -8.86
N ALA A 307 -6.53 -17.60 -9.61
CA ALA A 307 -5.18 -17.20 -9.23
C ALA A 307 -5.07 -15.68 -9.18
N ALA A 308 -4.56 -15.14 -8.08
CA ALA A 308 -4.35 -13.71 -7.88
C ALA A 308 -3.07 -13.43 -7.09
N GLN A 309 -2.48 -12.27 -7.29
CA GLN A 309 -1.44 -11.75 -6.42
C GLN A 309 -2.09 -10.97 -5.26
N MET A 310 -1.76 -11.34 -4.03
CA MET A 310 -2.20 -10.62 -2.84
C MET A 310 -1.05 -9.81 -2.27
N LEU A 311 -1.29 -8.54 -1.92
CA LEU A 311 -0.30 -7.77 -1.16
C LEU A 311 -0.27 -8.28 0.29
N VAL A 312 0.92 -8.69 0.72
CA VAL A 312 1.19 -9.27 2.05
C VAL A 312 2.19 -8.39 2.76
N SER A 313 1.82 -7.86 3.92
CA SER A 313 2.66 -6.93 4.68
C SER A 313 3.93 -7.58 5.26
N ASN A 314 4.00 -8.90 5.40
CA ASN A 314 5.08 -9.65 6.04
C ASN A 314 5.39 -9.26 7.51
N ARG A 315 4.64 -8.35 8.14
CA ARG A 315 4.89 -7.84 9.49
C ARG A 315 4.64 -8.86 10.60
N PHE A 316 3.95 -9.96 10.30
CA PHE A 316 3.80 -11.10 11.19
C PHE A 316 5.08 -11.92 11.37
N ARG A 317 6.11 -11.66 10.57
CA ARG A 317 7.41 -12.34 10.70
C ARG A 317 8.20 -11.80 11.91
N PRO A 318 9.03 -12.64 12.56
CA PRO A 318 9.78 -12.23 13.73
C PRO A 318 10.60 -10.95 13.49
N GLY A 319 10.47 -9.98 14.37
CA GLY A 319 11.18 -8.69 14.33
C GLY A 319 10.64 -7.66 13.33
N MET A 320 9.62 -7.99 12.53
CA MET A 320 9.13 -7.08 11.48
C MET A 320 7.89 -6.27 11.87
N ALA A 321 7.27 -6.52 13.03
CA ALA A 321 6.00 -5.90 13.40
C ALA A 321 6.06 -4.36 13.35
N ASN A 322 7.10 -3.76 13.91
CA ASN A 322 7.24 -2.31 14.06
C ASN A 322 8.35 -1.71 13.17
N ILE A 323 8.76 -2.43 12.12
CA ILE A 323 9.78 -1.89 11.22
C ILE A 323 9.26 -0.64 10.49
N VAL A 324 10.05 0.42 10.50
CA VAL A 324 9.84 1.58 9.62
C VAL A 324 10.61 1.31 8.33
N GLY A 325 9.87 0.87 7.32
CA GLY A 325 10.42 0.39 6.06
C GLY A 325 9.40 -0.39 5.27
N ASN A 326 9.69 -0.68 4.01
CA ASN A 326 8.88 -1.55 3.18
C ASN A 326 9.28 -3.01 3.36
N VAL A 327 8.31 -3.82 3.74
CA VAL A 327 8.45 -5.29 3.87
C VAL A 327 7.36 -6.04 3.13
N SER A 328 6.44 -5.31 2.54
CA SER A 328 5.32 -5.86 1.77
C SER A 328 5.79 -6.45 0.45
N GLN A 329 5.23 -7.60 0.10
CA GLN A 329 5.46 -8.27 -1.18
C GLN A 329 4.18 -8.95 -1.65
N SER A 330 4.15 -9.37 -2.92
CA SER A 330 3.04 -10.15 -3.45
C SER A 330 3.13 -11.61 -3.03
N GLY A 331 2.02 -12.19 -2.59
CA GLY A 331 1.86 -13.61 -2.38
C GLY A 331 0.94 -14.19 -3.46
N LEU A 332 1.21 -15.42 -3.92
CA LEU A 332 0.36 -16.11 -4.88
C LEU A 332 -0.80 -16.82 -4.17
N PHE A 333 -2.01 -16.34 -4.42
CA PHE A 333 -3.25 -16.94 -3.96
C PHE A 333 -3.84 -17.79 -5.10
N VAL A 334 -4.10 -19.07 -4.83
CA VAL A 334 -4.73 -19.98 -5.79
C VAL A 334 -5.80 -20.79 -5.07
N MET A 335 -7.01 -20.82 -5.62
CA MET A 335 -8.14 -21.50 -5.01
C MET A 335 -9.18 -21.93 -6.04
N ASP A 336 -9.82 -23.08 -5.80
CA ASP A 336 -10.98 -23.57 -6.53
C ASP A 336 -12.29 -23.05 -5.90
N VAL A 337 -13.23 -22.61 -6.74
CA VAL A 337 -14.51 -22.02 -6.32
C VAL A 337 -15.74 -22.67 -6.97
N ALA A 338 -15.54 -23.74 -7.74
CA ALA A 338 -16.62 -24.39 -8.47
C ALA A 338 -17.49 -25.33 -7.59
N ASP A 339 -18.75 -25.49 -7.98
CA ASP A 339 -19.74 -26.45 -7.46
C ASP A 339 -19.82 -26.48 -5.93
N THR A 340 -19.86 -25.32 -5.31
CA THR A 340 -19.85 -25.21 -3.85
C THR A 340 -20.64 -23.97 -3.37
N THR A 341 -20.82 -23.82 -2.07
CA THR A 341 -21.42 -22.63 -1.47
C THR A 341 -20.42 -21.49 -1.30
N VAL A 342 -20.92 -20.27 -1.15
CA VAL A 342 -20.08 -19.10 -0.81
C VAL A 342 -19.38 -19.31 0.53
N ASP A 343 -20.06 -19.92 1.51
CA ASP A 343 -19.48 -20.21 2.82
C ASP A 343 -18.29 -21.16 2.72
N ASP A 344 -18.42 -22.25 1.94
CA ASP A 344 -17.31 -23.17 1.70
C ASP A 344 -16.11 -22.50 1.01
N VAL A 345 -16.37 -21.57 0.07
CA VAL A 345 -15.32 -20.78 -0.57
C VAL A 345 -14.58 -19.91 0.45
N ILE A 346 -15.29 -19.26 1.35
CA ILE A 346 -14.69 -18.43 2.41
C ILE A 346 -13.79 -19.28 3.32
N GLU A 347 -14.23 -20.46 3.74
CA GLU A 347 -13.39 -21.38 4.51
C GLU A 347 -12.16 -21.87 3.72
N ARG A 348 -12.32 -22.14 2.42
CA ARG A 348 -11.17 -22.47 1.54
C ARG A 348 -10.21 -21.29 1.43
N ALA A 349 -10.73 -20.05 1.32
CA ALA A 349 -9.91 -18.83 1.26
C ALA A 349 -9.05 -18.65 2.51
N GLN A 350 -9.60 -18.85 3.73
CA GLN A 350 -8.84 -18.82 4.97
C GLN A 350 -7.65 -19.81 4.96
N ARG A 351 -7.88 -21.03 4.48
CA ARG A 351 -6.82 -22.04 4.37
C ARG A 351 -5.77 -21.68 3.32
N ALA A 352 -6.20 -21.10 2.20
CA ALA A 352 -5.31 -20.69 1.11
C ALA A 352 -4.43 -19.49 1.52
N VAL A 353 -4.99 -18.50 2.24
CA VAL A 353 -4.27 -17.33 2.76
C VAL A 353 -3.03 -17.70 3.57
N THR A 354 -3.13 -18.73 4.43
CA THR A 354 -1.99 -19.19 5.22
C THR A 354 -0.79 -19.59 4.35
N ARG A 355 -1.04 -20.25 3.22
CA ARG A 355 0.00 -20.61 2.24
C ARG A 355 0.51 -19.40 1.49
N THR A 356 -0.40 -18.52 1.05
CA THR A 356 -0.06 -17.26 0.41
C THR A 356 0.90 -16.44 1.26
N TYR A 357 0.59 -16.23 2.53
CA TYR A 357 1.43 -15.48 3.47
C TYR A 357 2.78 -16.15 3.71
N LYS A 358 2.79 -17.47 3.88
CA LYS A 358 4.04 -18.23 4.10
C LYS A 358 5.05 -17.99 2.98
N TYR A 359 4.59 -17.96 1.72
CA TYR A 359 5.41 -17.91 0.52
C TYR A 359 5.46 -16.53 -0.17
N ALA A 360 4.98 -15.47 0.52
CA ALA A 360 5.07 -14.09 0.08
C ALA A 360 6.36 -13.39 0.55
N TYR A 361 7.50 -14.10 0.57
CA TYR A 361 8.77 -13.54 1.03
C TYR A 361 9.92 -14.18 0.25
N PHE A 362 10.43 -13.45 -0.74
CA PHE A 362 11.38 -13.94 -1.73
C PHE A 362 12.16 -12.80 -2.38
N ASP A 363 13.29 -13.15 -3.01
CA ASP A 363 14.09 -12.25 -3.85
C ASP A 363 13.34 -11.92 -5.14
N LEU A 364 13.09 -10.63 -5.37
CA LEU A 364 12.26 -10.17 -6.50
C LEU A 364 12.92 -10.43 -7.85
N GLU A 365 14.25 -10.30 -7.96
CA GLU A 365 14.93 -10.52 -9.25
C GLU A 365 14.89 -12.00 -9.63
N GLN A 366 15.05 -12.90 -8.66
CA GLN A 366 14.87 -14.33 -8.89
C GLN A 366 13.42 -14.68 -9.27
N TRP A 367 12.43 -14.01 -8.64
CA TRP A 367 11.03 -14.19 -8.98
C TRP A 367 10.71 -13.73 -10.41
N LYS A 368 11.25 -12.60 -10.85
CA LYS A 368 11.09 -12.13 -12.25
C LYS A 368 11.67 -13.13 -13.25
N ALA A 369 12.85 -13.66 -12.96
CA ALA A 369 13.48 -14.69 -13.79
C ALA A 369 12.65 -15.98 -13.85
N LEU A 370 12.09 -16.40 -12.71
CA LEU A 370 11.17 -17.54 -12.63
C LEU A 370 9.91 -17.32 -13.47
N LEU A 371 9.25 -16.17 -13.29
CA LEU A 371 8.02 -15.82 -14.03
C LEU A 371 8.29 -15.88 -15.54
N ALA A 372 9.35 -15.23 -16.01
CA ALA A 372 9.74 -15.24 -17.42
C ALA A 372 10.06 -16.66 -17.94
N SER A 373 10.58 -17.58 -17.10
CA SER A 373 10.79 -18.98 -17.48
C SER A 373 9.48 -19.72 -17.63
N VAL A 374 8.59 -19.61 -16.65
CA VAL A 374 7.28 -20.27 -16.67
C VAL A 374 6.44 -19.78 -17.85
N GLU A 375 6.40 -18.48 -18.14
CA GLU A 375 5.69 -17.91 -19.29
C GLU A 375 6.23 -18.45 -20.63
N ARG A 376 7.55 -18.57 -20.75
CA ARG A 376 8.20 -19.13 -21.94
C ARG A 376 7.87 -20.60 -22.13
N GLU A 377 7.89 -21.39 -21.05
CA GLU A 377 7.57 -22.82 -21.09
C GLU A 377 6.10 -23.06 -21.42
N ARG A 378 5.21 -22.21 -20.93
CA ARG A 378 3.77 -22.27 -21.19
C ARG A 378 3.39 -21.70 -22.56
N GLY A 379 4.23 -20.83 -23.13
CA GLY A 379 3.92 -20.09 -24.37
C GLY A 379 2.82 -19.05 -24.19
N GLU A 380 2.58 -18.57 -22.96
CA GLU A 380 1.56 -17.58 -22.64
C GLU A 380 2.05 -16.62 -21.55
N GLU A 381 1.55 -15.37 -21.58
CA GLU A 381 1.75 -14.38 -20.53
C GLU A 381 0.80 -14.64 -19.34
N LEU A 382 1.32 -14.68 -18.15
CA LEU A 382 0.55 -14.89 -16.92
C LEU A 382 0.02 -13.55 -16.37
N ALA A 383 -1.12 -13.12 -16.86
CA ALA A 383 -1.80 -11.91 -16.41
C ALA A 383 -2.58 -12.17 -15.11
N LEU A 384 -1.88 -12.23 -13.98
CA LEU A 384 -2.52 -12.35 -12.67
C LEU A 384 -3.12 -11.01 -12.25
N CYS A 385 -4.36 -11.03 -11.73
CA CYS A 385 -4.93 -9.85 -11.10
C CYS A 385 -4.33 -9.63 -9.71
N TYR A 386 -4.40 -8.38 -9.23
CA TYR A 386 -4.00 -8.03 -7.87
C TYR A 386 -5.21 -7.90 -6.95
N TYR A 387 -5.06 -8.36 -5.72
CA TYR A 387 -5.99 -8.12 -4.62
C TYR A 387 -5.26 -7.47 -3.45
N ASN A 388 -5.78 -6.36 -2.97
CA ASN A 388 -5.23 -5.62 -1.84
C ASN A 388 -6.36 -5.29 -0.84
N ASP A 389 -6.33 -5.88 0.33
CA ASP A 389 -7.23 -5.55 1.43
C ASP A 389 -6.48 -4.71 2.47
N ARG A 390 -7.05 -3.58 2.87
CA ARG A 390 -6.49 -2.65 3.85
C ARG A 390 -7.25 -2.70 5.18
N PRO A 391 -7.19 -3.82 5.92
CA PRO A 391 -7.99 -4.02 7.14
C PRO A 391 -7.57 -3.12 8.31
N SER A 392 -6.33 -2.62 8.32
CA SER A 392 -5.81 -1.75 9.38
C SER A 392 -6.54 -0.41 9.51
N GLN A 393 -7.31 -0.03 8.50
CA GLN A 393 -8.15 1.17 8.49
C GLN A 393 -9.57 0.87 8.98
N ARG A 394 -9.98 -0.39 9.01
CA ARG A 394 -11.22 -0.78 9.68
C ARG A 394 -10.95 -0.73 11.18
N GLY A 395 -11.52 0.25 11.87
CA GLY A 395 -11.55 0.24 13.33
C GLY A 395 -11.98 -1.16 13.74
N GLY A 396 -11.19 -1.82 14.60
CA GLY A 396 -11.48 -3.19 14.98
C GLY A 396 -12.97 -3.27 15.29
N THR A 397 -13.68 -4.18 14.63
CA THR A 397 -15.10 -4.37 14.89
C THR A 397 -15.26 -4.48 16.39
N ALA A 398 -15.64 -3.36 17.03
CA ALA A 398 -16.14 -3.42 18.38
C ALA A 398 -17.12 -4.61 18.39
N PRO A 399 -17.22 -5.40 19.44
CA PRO A 399 -18.25 -6.44 19.55
C PRO A 399 -19.62 -5.76 19.51
N GLY A 400 -19.96 -5.29 18.30
CA GLY A 400 -21.24 -4.70 17.96
C GLY A 400 -22.24 -5.83 17.73
N THR A 401 -23.49 -5.53 17.88
CA THR A 401 -24.60 -6.44 17.61
C THR A 401 -24.47 -6.99 16.19
N GLN A 402 -24.42 -8.30 16.02
CA GLN A 402 -24.38 -8.97 14.72
C GLN A 402 -25.50 -8.42 13.82
N PRO A 403 -25.21 -7.95 12.59
CA PRO A 403 -26.27 -7.48 11.69
C PRO A 403 -27.31 -8.57 11.42
N SER A 404 -28.60 -8.22 11.45
CA SER A 404 -29.66 -9.17 11.08
C SER A 404 -29.75 -9.32 9.55
N ALA A 405 -30.34 -10.42 9.08
CA ALA A 405 -30.59 -10.59 7.64
C ALA A 405 -31.46 -9.47 7.06
N GLU A 406 -32.47 -9.02 7.84
CA GLU A 406 -33.34 -7.90 7.48
C GLU A 406 -32.57 -6.59 7.34
N THR A 407 -31.60 -6.33 8.24
CA THR A 407 -30.74 -5.13 8.16
C THR A 407 -29.89 -5.15 6.88
N VAL A 408 -29.30 -6.31 6.54
CA VAL A 408 -28.52 -6.48 5.30
C VAL A 408 -29.40 -6.27 4.07
N ALA A 409 -30.60 -6.88 4.04
CA ALA A 409 -31.54 -6.75 2.93
C ALA A 409 -32.06 -5.30 2.77
N ALA A 410 -32.34 -4.62 3.88
CA ALA A 410 -32.77 -3.21 3.86
C ALA A 410 -31.67 -2.29 3.33
N ALA A 411 -30.41 -2.50 3.70
CA ALA A 411 -29.28 -1.76 3.17
C ALA A 411 -29.10 -2.00 1.66
N ALA A 412 -29.29 -3.24 1.20
CA ALA A 412 -29.18 -3.62 -0.21
C ALA A 412 -30.29 -3.02 -1.11
N ALA A 413 -31.40 -2.57 -0.53
CA ALA A 413 -32.44 -1.86 -1.28
C ALA A 413 -32.01 -0.46 -1.77
N GLN A 414 -30.89 0.06 -1.22
CA GLN A 414 -30.31 1.35 -1.59
C GLN A 414 -29.07 1.11 -2.48
N THR A 415 -29.24 1.24 -3.78
CA THR A 415 -28.11 1.06 -4.72
C THR A 415 -27.21 2.30 -4.71
N ALA A 416 -25.96 2.14 -4.24
CA ALA A 416 -24.95 3.19 -4.33
C ALA A 416 -24.44 3.33 -5.79
N PRO A 417 -24.20 4.55 -6.30
CA PRO A 417 -23.63 4.74 -7.63
C PRO A 417 -22.16 4.29 -7.68
N ILE A 418 -21.71 3.84 -8.85
CA ILE A 418 -20.28 3.68 -9.14
C ILE A 418 -19.71 5.06 -9.48
N VAL A 419 -18.67 5.46 -8.75
CA VAL A 419 -17.89 6.65 -9.05
C VAL A 419 -16.71 6.24 -9.93
N TRP A 420 -16.55 6.90 -11.09
CA TRP A 420 -15.50 6.62 -12.04
C TRP A 420 -14.39 7.66 -11.94
N THR A 421 -13.15 7.19 -11.92
CA THR A 421 -11.94 8.03 -11.98
C THR A 421 -11.10 7.58 -13.15
N GLU A 422 -10.66 8.54 -13.97
CA GLU A 422 -9.64 8.30 -15.00
C GLU A 422 -8.27 8.33 -14.36
N LEU A 423 -7.44 7.34 -14.71
CA LEU A 423 -6.08 7.26 -14.23
C LEU A 423 -5.13 7.66 -15.37
N PRO A 424 -4.06 8.42 -15.10
CA PRO A 424 -3.09 8.79 -16.13
C PRO A 424 -2.33 7.58 -16.65
N PHE A 425 -2.08 6.62 -15.77
CA PHE A 425 -1.41 5.35 -16.05
C PHE A 425 -1.79 4.30 -15.01
N PHE A 426 -1.77 3.03 -15.41
CA PHE A 426 -1.94 1.90 -14.50
C PHE A 426 -1.17 0.70 -15.06
N ASN A 427 -0.36 0.04 -14.23
CA ASN A 427 0.58 -0.99 -14.68
C ASN A 427 -0.05 -2.38 -14.76
N GLU A 428 -1.13 -2.62 -14.00
CA GLU A 428 -1.73 -3.93 -13.90
C GLU A 428 -2.94 -4.05 -14.83
N ARG A 429 -3.25 -5.27 -15.29
CA ARG A 429 -4.48 -5.47 -16.05
C ARG A 429 -5.73 -5.30 -15.19
N LEU A 430 -5.66 -5.78 -13.95
CA LEU A 430 -6.76 -5.68 -12.99
C LEU A 430 -6.20 -5.67 -11.56
N MET A 431 -6.68 -4.74 -10.75
CA MET A 431 -6.45 -4.72 -9.31
C MET A 431 -7.74 -4.39 -8.58
N VAL A 432 -8.08 -5.19 -7.59
CA VAL A 432 -9.17 -4.92 -6.65
C VAL A 432 -8.57 -4.53 -5.32
N THR A 433 -8.91 -3.34 -4.84
CA THR A 433 -8.55 -2.89 -3.49
C THR A 433 -9.82 -2.75 -2.66
N ILE A 434 -9.81 -3.31 -1.46
CA ILE A 434 -10.82 -3.04 -0.44
C ILE A 434 -10.27 -1.97 0.48
N ASP A 435 -10.96 -0.85 0.52
CA ASP A 435 -10.56 0.30 1.33
C ASP A 435 -11.62 0.59 2.40
N SER A 436 -11.18 1.04 3.56
CA SER A 436 -12.05 1.43 4.67
C SER A 436 -11.47 2.71 5.26
N PRO A 437 -11.94 3.89 4.79
CA PRO A 437 -11.50 5.16 5.31
C PRO A 437 -11.68 5.24 6.83
N PRO A 438 -10.76 5.89 7.57
CA PRO A 438 -10.83 5.96 9.03
C PRO A 438 -12.07 6.70 9.57
N ASP A 439 -12.67 7.54 8.75
CA ASP A 439 -13.85 8.35 9.02
C ASP A 439 -15.15 7.72 8.52
N ASP A 440 -15.11 6.52 7.94
CA ASP A 440 -16.26 5.78 7.42
C ASP A 440 -16.24 4.33 7.89
N ASP A 441 -16.78 4.07 9.07
CA ASP A 441 -16.90 2.73 9.66
C ASP A 441 -18.21 2.00 9.26
N GLU A 442 -19.10 2.69 8.52
CA GLU A 442 -20.39 2.14 8.08
C GLU A 442 -20.31 1.37 6.76
N ALA A 443 -19.25 1.56 5.96
CA ALA A 443 -19.12 0.96 4.65
C ALA A 443 -17.70 0.50 4.35
N VAL A 444 -17.57 -0.34 3.33
CA VAL A 444 -16.30 -0.59 2.64
C VAL A 444 -16.38 -0.02 1.22
N THR A 445 -15.24 0.42 0.70
CA THR A 445 -15.14 0.86 -0.69
C THR A 445 -14.38 -0.19 -1.49
N VAL A 446 -15.03 -0.73 -2.52
CA VAL A 446 -14.40 -1.61 -3.50
C VAL A 446 -13.87 -0.74 -4.63
N LEU A 447 -12.54 -0.71 -4.79
CA LEU A 447 -11.86 -0.01 -5.87
C LEU A 447 -11.40 -1.03 -6.91
N VAL A 448 -12.01 -1.00 -8.09
CA VAL A 448 -11.60 -1.83 -9.22
C VAL A 448 -10.83 -0.94 -10.19
N SER A 449 -9.50 -1.09 -10.23
CA SER A 449 -8.62 -0.37 -11.16
C SER A 449 -8.18 -1.31 -12.27
N ALA A 450 -8.27 -0.88 -13.52
CA ALA A 450 -7.92 -1.74 -14.64
C ALA A 450 -7.46 -0.97 -15.89
N ASP A 451 -6.74 -1.71 -16.75
CA ASP A 451 -6.58 -1.39 -18.17
C ASP A 451 -7.90 -1.76 -18.88
N SER A 452 -8.71 -0.76 -19.23
CA SER A 452 -10.06 -0.97 -19.79
C SER A 452 -10.05 -1.64 -21.19
N TRP A 453 -8.92 -1.73 -21.83
CA TRP A 453 -8.77 -2.50 -23.07
C TRP A 453 -8.76 -4.00 -22.84
N HIS A 454 -8.34 -4.44 -21.65
CA HIS A 454 -8.34 -5.86 -21.24
C HIS A 454 -9.51 -6.20 -20.33
N VAL A 455 -9.95 -5.26 -19.50
CA VAL A 455 -11.10 -5.40 -18.59
C VAL A 455 -12.06 -4.23 -18.82
N PRO A 456 -13.09 -4.41 -19.68
CA PRO A 456 -14.05 -3.38 -20.03
C PRO A 456 -14.75 -2.75 -18.80
N ARG A 457 -15.21 -1.52 -18.94
CA ARG A 457 -15.94 -0.81 -17.84
C ARG A 457 -17.09 -1.64 -17.27
N LYS A 458 -17.83 -2.32 -18.14
CA LYS A 458 -18.92 -3.20 -17.73
C LYS A 458 -18.44 -4.29 -16.78
N ASP A 459 -17.34 -4.92 -17.08
CA ASP A 459 -16.77 -6.03 -16.32
C ASP A 459 -16.21 -5.53 -14.96
N MET A 460 -15.63 -4.32 -14.93
CA MET A 460 -15.19 -3.67 -13.68
C MET A 460 -16.37 -3.40 -12.73
N GLU A 461 -17.48 -2.87 -13.27
CA GLU A 461 -18.71 -2.64 -12.52
C GLU A 461 -19.33 -3.96 -12.06
N GLU A 462 -19.45 -4.94 -12.96
CA GLU A 462 -20.00 -6.26 -12.68
C GLU A 462 -19.23 -6.97 -11.55
N LEU A 463 -17.89 -6.87 -11.54
CA LEU A 463 -17.04 -7.44 -10.49
C LEU A 463 -17.40 -6.85 -9.10
N ALA A 464 -17.45 -5.51 -8.99
CA ALA A 464 -17.77 -4.84 -7.73
C ALA A 464 -19.20 -5.16 -7.26
N ARG A 465 -20.19 -5.13 -8.18
CA ARG A 465 -21.58 -5.44 -7.90
C ARG A 465 -21.80 -6.91 -7.53
N THR A 466 -21.06 -7.81 -8.15
CA THR A 466 -21.14 -9.24 -7.83
C THR A 466 -20.64 -9.51 -6.43
N MET A 467 -19.56 -8.85 -5.98
CA MET A 467 -19.10 -8.96 -4.59
C MET A 467 -20.19 -8.53 -3.59
N GLU A 468 -20.83 -7.39 -3.85
CA GLU A 468 -21.95 -6.87 -3.02
C GLU A 468 -23.13 -7.84 -3.00
N SER A 469 -23.60 -8.28 -4.16
CA SER A 469 -24.77 -9.16 -4.27
C SER A 469 -24.54 -10.54 -3.65
N LEU A 470 -23.33 -11.09 -3.78
CA LEU A 470 -22.94 -12.34 -3.12
C LEU A 470 -22.92 -12.20 -1.59
N ALA A 471 -22.40 -11.08 -1.08
CA ALA A 471 -22.41 -10.81 0.36
C ALA A 471 -23.82 -10.77 0.91
N VAL A 472 -24.72 -10.08 0.23
CA VAL A 472 -26.14 -9.97 0.63
C VAL A 472 -26.83 -11.33 0.57
N ALA A 473 -26.69 -12.07 -0.54
CA ALA A 473 -27.31 -13.37 -0.73
C ALA A 473 -26.82 -14.38 0.32
N ALA A 474 -25.50 -14.53 0.49
CA ALA A 474 -24.94 -15.47 1.45
C ALA A 474 -25.17 -15.06 2.91
N ALA A 475 -25.30 -13.78 3.22
CA ALA A 475 -25.70 -13.32 4.55
C ALA A 475 -27.13 -13.73 4.90
N CYS A 476 -28.03 -13.76 3.90
CA CYS A 476 -29.43 -14.17 4.08
C CYS A 476 -29.61 -15.69 4.00
N ASP A 477 -28.87 -16.39 3.15
CA ASP A 477 -28.96 -17.83 2.94
C ASP A 477 -27.57 -18.49 2.91
N PRO A 478 -27.19 -19.27 3.93
CA PRO A 478 -25.93 -20.00 3.99
C PRO A 478 -25.75 -21.04 2.84
N ALA A 479 -26.84 -21.48 2.21
CA ALA A 479 -26.79 -22.41 1.10
C ALA A 479 -26.55 -21.71 -0.27
N THR A 480 -26.30 -20.41 -0.26
CA THR A 480 -26.01 -19.63 -1.49
C THR A 480 -24.83 -20.25 -2.26
N LEU A 481 -25.12 -20.71 -3.48
CA LEU A 481 -24.12 -21.31 -4.37
C LEU A 481 -23.22 -20.23 -4.99
N THR A 482 -21.97 -20.60 -5.30
CA THR A 482 -21.05 -19.73 -6.05
C THR A 482 -21.57 -19.41 -7.46
N GLY A 483 -22.40 -20.28 -8.04
CA GLY A 483 -22.87 -20.14 -9.43
C GLY A 483 -21.76 -20.39 -10.47
N VAL A 484 -20.65 -20.97 -10.06
CA VAL A 484 -19.54 -21.38 -10.93
C VAL A 484 -19.59 -22.90 -11.06
N ALA A 485 -19.83 -23.40 -12.28
CA ALA A 485 -19.86 -24.83 -12.56
C ALA A 485 -18.46 -25.38 -12.81
N ALA A 486 -18.18 -26.60 -12.37
CA ALA A 486 -16.97 -27.30 -12.77
C ALA A 486 -17.00 -27.58 -14.28
N VAL A 487 -15.89 -27.34 -14.95
CA VAL A 487 -15.74 -27.78 -16.37
C VAL A 487 -15.57 -29.29 -16.34
N VAL A 488 -16.56 -29.98 -16.87
CA VAL A 488 -16.43 -31.44 -17.11
C VAL A 488 -15.44 -31.59 -18.26
N GLU A 489 -14.21 -32.03 -17.97
CA GLU A 489 -13.30 -32.48 -19.02
C GLU A 489 -14.01 -33.59 -19.78
N ALA A 490 -14.35 -33.34 -21.04
CA ALA A 490 -14.82 -34.39 -21.93
C ALA A 490 -13.71 -35.43 -22.03
N ALA A 491 -13.97 -36.62 -21.44
CA ALA A 491 -13.08 -37.74 -21.56
C ALA A 491 -12.88 -38.03 -23.07
N GLY A 492 -11.71 -37.59 -23.57
CA GLY A 492 -11.26 -37.84 -24.92
C GLY A 492 -10.48 -39.17 -25.02
#